data_823533d9feadda6e641916b3e791cd0d
#
_entry.id   823533d9feadda6e641916b3e791cd0d
#
_cell.length_a   1.000
_cell.length_b   1.000
_cell.length_c   1.000
_cell.angle_alpha   90.00
_cell.angle_beta   90.00
_cell.angle_gamma   90.00
#
_symmetry.space_group_name_H-M   'P 1'
#
loop_
_entity.id
_entity.type
_entity.pdbx_description
1 polymer ?
#
loop_
_entity_poly.entity_id
_entity_poly.type
_entity_poly.pdbx_seq_one_letter_code
_entity_poly.pdbx_strand_id
1 'polypeptide(L)'
;WNGRASGNTMEAEANRVLGLFDEGGFGRFVSTLFGHIYTFMTSTAGIGALACVVFFMLIFVRIREWSKNRAGEMVDGVKVYEPASKHIYSGHITILGIYAFLAVGGSMLLSVLFKFNSGQISAIKDLTMFGRYTDNVAPLAVMLVLVFMFRYRLSVANIGWAAIVYAYTCYGFFTVSWQMLEKARGYRESPMLGLMPWRIGEDYAKPFTVESFIIMTSVVFTVLAAFAVFTLCTRKHGKELISGLCCCLFLYTTVFAGAVYLPARAEETLAKPEPA
;
A
#
# COMPACT_ATOMS: atom_id res chain seq x y z
N TRP A 1 12.78 -26.07 -18.66
CA TRP A 1 11.32 -25.88 -18.51
C TRP A 1 10.66 -27.26 -18.46
N ASN A 2 10.92 -27.98 -17.39
CA ASN A 2 10.15 -29.17 -17.11
C ASN A 2 8.77 -28.71 -16.60
N GLY A 3 7.79 -28.80 -17.47
CA GLY A 3 6.39 -28.54 -17.21
C GLY A 3 5.87 -29.47 -16.13
N ARG A 4 6.05 -29.12 -14.86
CA ARG A 4 5.05 -29.47 -13.87
C ARG A 4 3.83 -28.63 -14.23
N ALA A 5 2.93 -29.26 -14.96
CA ALA A 5 1.54 -28.85 -15.00
C ALA A 5 1.01 -28.89 -13.57
N SER A 6 1.36 -27.86 -12.77
CA SER A 6 0.59 -27.54 -11.58
C SER A 6 -0.75 -27.08 -12.14
N GLY A 7 -1.75 -27.95 -12.05
CA GLY A 7 -3.09 -27.68 -12.50
C GLY A 7 -3.64 -26.42 -11.82
N ASN A 8 -3.36 -25.28 -12.41
CA ASN A 8 -4.18 -24.09 -12.24
C ASN A 8 -5.43 -24.29 -13.08
N THR A 9 -6.20 -25.29 -12.71
CA THR A 9 -7.53 -25.46 -13.24
C THR A 9 -8.40 -24.38 -12.59
N MET A 10 -9.37 -23.86 -13.32
CA MET A 10 -10.41 -22.95 -12.77
C MET A 10 -11.00 -23.49 -11.46
N GLU A 11 -11.08 -24.81 -11.34
CA GLU A 11 -11.52 -25.53 -10.15
C GLU A 11 -10.59 -25.32 -8.94
N ALA A 12 -9.26 -25.35 -9.14
CA ALA A 12 -8.30 -25.10 -8.07
C ALA A 12 -8.35 -23.64 -7.60
N GLU A 13 -8.61 -22.69 -8.48
CA GLU A 13 -8.78 -21.29 -8.13
C GLU A 13 -10.13 -21.03 -7.46
N ALA A 14 -11.21 -21.64 -7.93
CA ALA A 14 -12.50 -21.58 -7.27
C ALA A 14 -12.43 -22.16 -5.85
N ASN A 15 -11.79 -23.31 -5.67
CA ASN A 15 -11.59 -23.92 -4.35
C ASN A 15 -10.74 -23.05 -3.41
N ARG A 16 -9.80 -22.25 -3.92
CA ARG A 16 -9.07 -21.27 -3.10
C ARG A 16 -10.00 -20.17 -2.55
N VAL A 17 -10.89 -19.65 -3.40
CA VAL A 17 -11.86 -18.62 -2.98
C VAL A 17 -12.90 -19.22 -2.02
N LEU A 18 -13.36 -20.44 -2.28
CA LEU A 18 -14.28 -21.16 -1.40
C LEU A 18 -13.67 -21.42 -0.02
N GLY A 19 -12.35 -21.62 0.07
CA GLY A 19 -11.63 -21.73 1.33
C GLY A 19 -11.77 -20.52 2.27
N LEU A 20 -12.33 -19.41 1.80
CA LEU A 20 -12.71 -18.27 2.64
C LEU A 20 -13.81 -18.65 3.64
N PHE A 21 -14.68 -19.55 3.27
CA PHE A 21 -15.82 -20.03 4.05
C PHE A 21 -15.48 -21.26 4.89
N ASP A 22 -14.27 -21.80 4.77
CA ASP A 22 -13.78 -22.88 5.60
C ASP A 22 -13.50 -22.39 7.02
N GLU A 23 -13.44 -23.30 7.98
CA GLU A 23 -13.12 -23.00 9.37
C GLU A 23 -11.76 -22.29 9.46
N GLY A 24 -11.77 -21.07 10.01
CA GLY A 24 -10.60 -20.19 10.11
C GLY A 24 -10.16 -19.53 8.78
N GLY A 25 -10.86 -19.78 7.66
CA GLY A 25 -10.53 -19.20 6.34
C GLY A 25 -10.62 -17.69 6.34
N PHE A 26 -11.68 -17.14 6.90
CA PHE A 26 -11.85 -15.70 7.03
C PHE A 26 -10.77 -15.05 7.91
N GLY A 27 -10.37 -15.69 9.01
CA GLY A 27 -9.28 -15.20 9.86
C GLY A 27 -7.94 -15.14 9.12
N ARG A 28 -7.61 -16.17 8.34
CA ARG A 28 -6.41 -16.19 7.48
C ARG A 28 -6.45 -15.10 6.41
N PHE A 29 -7.62 -14.89 5.79
CA PHE A 29 -7.81 -13.82 4.81
C PHE A 29 -7.56 -12.44 5.43
N VAL A 30 -8.17 -12.14 6.57
CA VAL A 30 -7.99 -10.87 7.28
C VAL A 30 -6.53 -10.67 7.70
N SER A 31 -5.89 -11.72 8.21
CA SER A 31 -4.47 -11.69 8.59
C SER A 31 -3.58 -11.36 7.39
N THR A 32 -3.80 -12.03 6.26
CA THR A 32 -3.05 -11.77 5.02
C THR A 32 -3.33 -10.36 4.49
N LEU A 33 -4.56 -9.88 4.60
CA LEU A 33 -4.93 -8.53 4.17
C LEU A 33 -4.18 -7.45 4.97
N PHE A 34 -4.16 -7.55 6.29
CA PHE A 34 -3.40 -6.61 7.13
C PHE A 34 -1.91 -6.66 6.83
N GLY A 35 -1.35 -7.85 6.59
CA GLY A 35 0.04 -8.01 6.17
C GLY A 35 0.36 -7.29 4.86
N HIS A 36 -0.51 -7.43 3.85
CA HIS A 36 -0.35 -6.75 2.56
C HIS A 36 -0.50 -5.23 2.66
N ILE A 37 -1.49 -4.75 3.42
CA ILE A 37 -1.68 -3.31 3.66
C ILE A 37 -0.47 -2.73 4.39
N TYR A 38 0.01 -3.40 5.44
CA TYR A 38 1.21 -2.98 6.17
C TYR A 38 2.43 -2.92 5.25
N THR A 39 2.67 -3.97 4.47
CA THR A 39 3.77 -4.03 3.51
C THR A 39 3.69 -2.88 2.50
N PHE A 40 2.52 -2.63 1.92
CA PHE A 40 2.32 -1.55 0.97
C PHE A 40 2.59 -0.17 1.57
N MET A 41 2.01 0.13 2.74
CA MET A 41 2.19 1.42 3.39
C MET A 41 3.63 1.65 3.85
N THR A 42 4.29 0.59 4.31
CA THR A 42 5.67 0.66 4.80
C THR A 42 6.66 0.78 3.63
N SER A 43 6.49 -0.01 2.57
CA SER A 43 7.35 0.02 1.39
C SER A 43 7.31 1.36 0.65
N THR A 44 6.20 2.07 0.76
CA THR A 44 6.03 3.43 0.20
C THR A 44 6.37 4.54 1.19
N ALA A 45 7.04 4.24 2.31
CA ALA A 45 7.40 5.21 3.36
C ALA A 45 6.21 6.06 3.86
N GLY A 46 5.02 5.46 3.97
CA GLY A 46 3.80 6.14 4.40
C GLY A 46 3.07 6.92 3.31
N ILE A 47 3.62 7.05 2.10
CA ILE A 47 2.91 7.69 0.98
C ILE A 47 1.64 6.92 0.62
N GLY A 48 1.64 5.59 0.76
CA GLY A 48 0.44 4.76 0.61
C GLY A 48 -0.67 5.13 1.59
N ALA A 49 -0.34 5.45 2.84
CA ALA A 49 -1.30 5.93 3.82
C ALA A 49 -1.86 7.32 3.45
N LEU A 50 -0.99 8.23 2.97
CA LEU A 50 -1.43 9.52 2.43
C LEU A 50 -2.35 9.34 1.21
N ALA A 51 -2.06 8.41 0.32
CA ALA A 51 -2.91 8.11 -0.84
C ALA A 51 -4.31 7.63 -0.41
N CYS A 52 -4.39 6.78 0.60
CA CYS A 52 -5.67 6.37 1.19
C CYS A 52 -6.46 7.57 1.71
N VAL A 53 -5.83 8.47 2.47
CA VAL A 53 -6.49 9.67 3.00
C VAL A 53 -6.97 10.58 1.87
N VAL A 54 -6.12 10.84 0.87
CA VAL A 54 -6.48 11.63 -0.30
C VAL A 54 -7.66 11.00 -1.04
N PHE A 55 -7.65 9.70 -1.25
CA PHE A 55 -8.75 8.98 -1.89
C PHE A 55 -10.07 9.14 -1.12
N PHE A 56 -10.08 8.84 0.17
CA PHE A 56 -11.29 8.97 0.99
C PHE A 56 -11.79 10.41 1.03
N MET A 57 -10.89 11.39 1.08
CA MET A 57 -11.24 12.80 1.03
C MET A 57 -11.90 13.16 -0.30
N LEU A 58 -11.37 12.70 -1.44
CA LEU A 58 -11.97 12.92 -2.76
C LEU A 58 -13.37 12.31 -2.84
N ILE A 59 -13.54 11.08 -2.37
CA ILE A 59 -14.86 10.41 -2.36
C ILE A 59 -15.84 11.13 -1.43
N PHE A 60 -15.40 11.49 -0.21
CA PHE A 60 -16.26 12.18 0.75
C PHE A 60 -16.77 13.52 0.20
N VAL A 61 -15.87 14.30 -0.41
CA VAL A 61 -16.25 15.58 -1.02
C VAL A 61 -17.25 15.35 -2.16
N ARG A 62 -17.04 14.33 -3.00
CA ARG A 62 -17.96 13.99 -4.09
C ARG A 62 -19.34 13.54 -3.60
N ILE A 63 -19.39 12.71 -2.58
CA ILE A 63 -20.66 12.30 -1.97
C ILE A 63 -21.39 13.52 -1.40
N ARG A 64 -20.67 14.41 -0.72
CA ARG A 64 -21.24 15.62 -0.16
C ARG A 64 -21.77 16.57 -1.24
N GLU A 65 -21.02 16.80 -2.31
CA GLU A 65 -21.44 17.58 -3.46
C GLU A 65 -22.68 16.97 -4.13
N TRP A 66 -22.68 15.65 -4.34
CA TRP A 66 -23.79 14.92 -4.90
C TRP A 66 -25.06 15.02 -4.02
N SER A 67 -24.91 14.89 -2.71
CA SER A 67 -26.01 15.03 -1.76
C SER A 67 -26.62 16.44 -1.79
N LYS A 68 -25.77 17.48 -1.83
CA LYS A 68 -26.22 18.86 -1.95
C LYS A 68 -26.94 19.11 -3.26
N ASN A 69 -26.38 18.64 -4.38
CA ASN A 69 -27.03 18.80 -5.70
C ASN A 69 -28.36 18.05 -5.78
N ARG A 70 -28.49 16.91 -5.07
CA ARG A 70 -29.75 16.16 -5.03
C ARG A 70 -30.83 16.87 -4.19
N ALA A 71 -30.40 17.55 -3.12
CA ALA A 71 -31.29 18.33 -2.29
C ALA A 71 -31.89 19.51 -3.09
N GLY A 72 -31.10 20.13 -4.01
CA GLY A 72 -31.48 21.28 -4.83
C GLY A 72 -31.95 22.44 -3.97
N GLU A 73 -31.59 23.64 -4.32
CA GLU A 73 -32.18 24.83 -3.69
C GLU A 73 -33.47 25.18 -4.43
N MET A 74 -34.57 25.27 -3.72
CA MET A 74 -35.85 25.70 -4.30
C MET A 74 -35.84 27.21 -4.38
N VAL A 75 -35.65 27.76 -5.59
CA VAL A 75 -35.75 29.18 -5.87
C VAL A 75 -37.00 29.38 -6.74
N ASP A 76 -37.94 30.13 -6.25
CA ASP A 76 -39.22 30.42 -6.95
C ASP A 76 -39.98 29.16 -7.45
N GLY A 77 -39.94 28.08 -6.65
CA GLY A 77 -40.65 26.84 -6.99
C GLY A 77 -39.90 25.94 -8.00
N VAL A 78 -38.72 26.34 -8.47
CA VAL A 78 -37.90 25.58 -9.40
C VAL A 78 -36.66 25.04 -8.65
N LYS A 79 -36.35 23.74 -8.81
CA LYS A 79 -35.10 23.15 -8.29
C LYS A 79 -33.93 23.68 -9.12
N VAL A 80 -33.11 24.51 -8.49
CA VAL A 80 -31.86 24.98 -9.07
C VAL A 80 -30.72 24.11 -8.59
N TYR A 81 -29.93 23.57 -9.52
CA TYR A 81 -28.73 22.77 -9.22
C TYR A 81 -27.49 23.64 -9.38
N GLU A 82 -26.55 23.53 -8.42
CA GLU A 82 -25.28 24.24 -8.56
C GLU A 82 -24.52 23.74 -9.82
N PRO A 83 -23.96 24.67 -10.62
CA PRO A 83 -23.23 24.31 -11.81
C PRO A 83 -21.98 23.53 -11.48
N ALA A 84 -21.62 22.53 -12.31
CA ALA A 84 -20.47 21.68 -12.16
C ALA A 84 -19.11 22.41 -12.01
N SER A 85 -19.05 23.68 -12.40
CA SER A 85 -17.87 24.55 -12.27
C SER A 85 -17.49 24.91 -10.83
N LYS A 86 -18.38 24.68 -9.85
CA LYS A 86 -18.15 24.95 -8.41
C LYS A 86 -17.58 23.75 -7.64
N HIS A 87 -17.22 22.67 -8.31
CA HIS A 87 -16.63 21.54 -7.62
C HIS A 87 -15.28 21.89 -6.97
N ILE A 88 -15.10 21.51 -5.70
CA ILE A 88 -13.89 21.75 -4.90
C ILE A 88 -12.68 21.09 -5.57
N TYR A 89 -12.86 19.88 -6.10
CA TYR A 89 -11.82 19.14 -6.82
C TYR A 89 -12.23 18.93 -8.27
N SER A 90 -11.25 19.04 -9.19
CA SER A 90 -11.51 18.76 -10.59
C SER A 90 -11.91 17.30 -10.82
N GLY A 91 -12.77 17.06 -11.83
CA GLY A 91 -13.17 15.71 -12.21
C GLY A 91 -11.97 14.79 -12.52
N HIS A 92 -10.93 15.32 -13.14
CA HIS A 92 -9.73 14.56 -13.51
C HIS A 92 -9.00 13.96 -12.31
N ILE A 93 -8.83 14.72 -11.20
CA ILE A 93 -8.15 14.18 -10.02
C ILE A 93 -9.03 13.15 -9.31
N THR A 94 -10.34 13.31 -9.35
CA THR A 94 -11.26 12.32 -8.78
C THR A 94 -11.20 11.01 -9.56
N ILE A 95 -11.16 11.07 -10.90
CA ILE A 95 -11.01 9.90 -11.77
C ILE A 95 -9.66 9.22 -11.50
N LEU A 96 -8.57 9.98 -11.43
CA LEU A 96 -7.25 9.45 -11.08
C LEU A 96 -7.26 8.76 -9.71
N GLY A 97 -7.92 9.37 -8.70
CA GLY A 97 -8.04 8.77 -7.37
C GLY A 97 -8.81 7.46 -7.39
N ILE A 98 -9.94 7.39 -8.10
CA ILE A 98 -10.74 6.17 -8.25
C ILE A 98 -9.91 5.10 -8.97
N TYR A 99 -9.25 5.46 -10.07
CA TYR A 99 -8.41 4.53 -10.82
C TYR A 99 -7.25 3.98 -9.98
N ALA A 100 -6.53 4.84 -9.27
CA ALA A 100 -5.43 4.43 -8.40
C ALA A 100 -5.93 3.50 -7.28
N PHE A 101 -7.08 3.82 -6.67
CA PHE A 101 -7.67 2.99 -5.62
C PHE A 101 -8.09 1.61 -6.15
N LEU A 102 -8.77 1.56 -7.29
CA LEU A 102 -9.19 0.30 -7.89
C LEU A 102 -7.99 -0.55 -8.34
N ALA A 103 -6.96 0.08 -8.90
CA ALA A 103 -5.75 -0.62 -9.32
C ALA A 103 -4.98 -1.18 -8.11
N VAL A 104 -4.71 -0.36 -7.09
CA VAL A 104 -3.96 -0.78 -5.90
C VAL A 104 -4.80 -1.74 -5.05
N GLY A 105 -6.05 -1.37 -4.75
CA GLY A 105 -6.95 -2.19 -3.93
C GLY A 105 -7.32 -3.50 -4.62
N GLY A 106 -7.59 -3.48 -5.92
CA GLY A 106 -7.88 -4.68 -6.71
C GLY A 106 -6.68 -5.63 -6.78
N SER A 107 -5.48 -5.11 -7.06
CA SER A 107 -4.24 -5.91 -7.07
C SER A 107 -3.93 -6.50 -5.70
N MET A 108 -4.15 -5.72 -4.63
CA MET A 108 -3.98 -6.18 -3.26
C MET A 108 -4.99 -7.27 -2.92
N LEU A 109 -6.27 -7.05 -3.22
CA LEU A 109 -7.32 -8.03 -2.95
C LEU A 109 -7.06 -9.35 -3.71
N LEU A 110 -6.70 -9.28 -4.99
CA LEU A 110 -6.32 -10.45 -5.77
C LEU A 110 -5.11 -11.16 -5.13
N SER A 111 -4.07 -10.41 -4.74
CA SER A 111 -2.92 -10.99 -4.05
C SER A 111 -3.33 -11.74 -2.78
N VAL A 112 -4.19 -11.13 -1.96
CA VAL A 112 -4.68 -11.75 -0.72
C VAL A 112 -5.49 -13.00 -1.02
N LEU A 113 -6.42 -12.96 -1.97
CA LEU A 113 -7.24 -14.12 -2.38
C LEU A 113 -6.39 -15.30 -2.87
N PHE A 114 -5.29 -15.01 -3.60
CA PHE A 114 -4.38 -16.07 -4.05
C PHE A 114 -3.44 -16.59 -2.95
N LYS A 115 -3.22 -15.83 -1.88
CA LYS A 115 -2.17 -16.12 -0.90
C LYS A 115 -2.68 -16.59 0.47
N PHE A 116 -3.89 -16.24 0.90
CA PHE A 116 -4.36 -16.55 2.25
C PHE A 116 -4.45 -18.06 2.56
N ASN A 117 -4.63 -18.91 1.54
CA ASN A 117 -4.62 -20.37 1.68
C ASN A 117 -3.27 -21.02 1.34
N SER A 118 -2.30 -20.27 0.83
CA SER A 118 -1.02 -20.83 0.38
C SER A 118 -0.11 -21.25 1.55
N GLY A 119 -0.33 -20.73 2.74
CA GLY A 119 0.42 -21.09 3.95
C GLY A 119 0.25 -22.53 4.41
N GLN A 120 -0.81 -23.20 3.97
CA GLN A 120 -0.99 -24.65 4.22
C GLN A 120 -0.15 -25.52 3.29
N ILE A 121 0.27 -25.01 2.13
CA ILE A 121 0.95 -25.77 1.09
C ILE A 121 2.47 -25.64 1.20
N SER A 122 2.98 -24.55 1.76
CA SER A 122 4.42 -24.38 1.98
C SER A 122 4.68 -23.79 3.36
N ALA A 123 4.95 -24.66 4.33
CA ALA A 123 5.39 -24.29 5.68
C ALA A 123 6.71 -23.48 5.72
N ILE A 124 7.27 -23.12 4.55
CA ILE A 124 8.61 -22.56 4.40
C ILE A 124 8.59 -21.07 4.03
N LYS A 125 7.46 -20.53 3.50
CA LYS A 125 7.45 -19.15 2.98
C LYS A 125 6.23 -18.42 3.48
N ASP A 126 6.47 -17.36 4.23
CA ASP A 126 5.40 -16.45 4.58
C ASP A 126 4.97 -15.62 3.35
N LEU A 127 3.68 -15.71 3.05
CA LEU A 127 3.03 -14.96 1.98
C LEU A 127 2.16 -13.82 2.54
N THR A 128 2.16 -13.62 3.84
CA THR A 128 1.42 -12.57 4.53
C THR A 128 1.96 -11.20 4.16
N MET A 129 3.30 -11.07 4.01
CA MET A 129 3.98 -9.85 3.58
C MET A 129 4.44 -9.96 2.11
N PHE A 130 3.51 -10.06 1.18
CA PHE A 130 3.84 -10.26 -0.22
C PHE A 130 3.46 -9.04 -1.06
N GLY A 131 4.48 -8.28 -1.49
CA GLY A 131 4.29 -7.02 -2.23
C GLY A 131 4.26 -7.14 -3.76
N ARG A 132 4.66 -8.28 -4.34
CA ARG A 132 4.90 -8.41 -5.79
C ARG A 132 3.76 -7.91 -6.70
N TYR A 133 2.51 -8.09 -6.29
CA TYR A 133 1.35 -7.64 -7.08
C TYR A 133 1.03 -6.16 -6.86
N THR A 134 1.36 -5.63 -5.69
CA THR A 134 1.12 -4.22 -5.35
C THR A 134 2.25 -3.31 -5.81
N ASP A 135 3.47 -3.82 -5.98
CA ASP A 135 4.64 -3.05 -6.40
C ASP A 135 4.46 -2.42 -7.78
N ASN A 136 3.83 -3.13 -8.71
CA ASN A 136 3.58 -2.63 -10.06
C ASN A 136 2.59 -1.46 -10.11
N VAL A 137 1.69 -1.37 -9.13
CA VAL A 137 0.64 -0.34 -9.06
C VAL A 137 0.91 0.73 -7.98
N ALA A 138 1.89 0.51 -7.11
CA ALA A 138 2.30 1.48 -6.09
C ALA A 138 2.66 2.85 -6.66
N PRO A 139 3.31 2.98 -7.84
CA PRO A 139 3.55 4.28 -8.47
C PRO A 139 2.29 5.10 -8.71
N LEU A 140 1.12 4.47 -8.93
CA LEU A 140 -0.14 5.18 -9.09
C LEU A 140 -0.58 5.89 -7.79
N ALA A 141 -0.39 5.25 -6.63
CA ALA A 141 -0.65 5.88 -5.33
C ALA A 141 0.29 7.07 -5.09
N VAL A 142 1.56 6.92 -5.44
CA VAL A 142 2.55 8.00 -5.36
C VAL A 142 2.16 9.15 -6.28
N MET A 143 1.81 8.86 -7.54
CA MET A 143 1.32 9.87 -8.50
C MET A 143 0.09 10.60 -7.98
N LEU A 144 -0.88 9.89 -7.41
CA LEU A 144 -2.08 10.52 -6.84
C LEU A 144 -1.70 11.54 -5.77
N VAL A 145 -0.81 11.17 -4.84
CA VAL A 145 -0.35 12.07 -3.77
C VAL A 145 0.39 13.27 -4.36
N LEU A 146 1.32 13.06 -5.29
CA LEU A 146 2.08 14.12 -5.94
C LEU A 146 1.16 15.09 -6.70
N VAL A 147 0.27 14.58 -7.56
CA VAL A 147 -0.69 15.42 -8.30
C VAL A 147 -1.59 16.20 -7.34
N PHE A 148 -2.05 15.55 -6.27
CA PHE A 148 -2.84 16.22 -5.25
C PHE A 148 -2.05 17.35 -4.57
N MET A 149 -0.80 17.12 -4.22
CA MET A 149 0.08 18.09 -3.58
C MET A 149 0.42 19.27 -4.48
N PHE A 150 0.71 19.03 -5.76
CA PHE A 150 0.99 20.12 -6.72
C PHE A 150 -0.24 21.02 -6.95
N ARG A 151 -1.43 20.45 -6.98
CA ARG A 151 -2.65 21.17 -7.29
C ARG A 151 -3.39 21.72 -6.06
N TYR A 152 -3.32 20.99 -4.94
CA TYR A 152 -4.03 21.30 -3.70
C TYR A 152 -3.03 21.39 -2.54
N ARG A 153 -3.40 22.08 -1.48
CA ARG A 153 -2.57 22.11 -0.27
C ARG A 153 -2.82 20.87 0.57
N LEU A 154 -1.78 20.09 0.80
CA LEU A 154 -1.82 19.06 1.84
C LEU A 154 -1.82 19.77 3.20
N SER A 155 -2.81 19.49 4.04
CA SER A 155 -2.87 20.04 5.40
C SER A 155 -2.18 19.11 6.39
N VAL A 156 -1.72 19.67 7.52
CA VAL A 156 -1.19 18.86 8.63
C VAL A 156 -2.22 17.84 9.12
N ALA A 157 -3.51 18.22 9.09
CA ALA A 157 -4.59 17.30 9.43
C ALA A 157 -4.62 16.06 8.52
N ASN A 158 -4.37 16.21 7.21
CA ASN A 158 -4.31 15.07 6.28
C ASN A 158 -3.16 14.13 6.61
N ILE A 159 -2.00 14.70 7.00
CA ILE A 159 -0.84 13.92 7.43
C ILE A 159 -1.13 13.23 8.76
N GLY A 160 -1.80 13.92 9.69
CA GLY A 160 -2.27 13.32 10.94
C GLY A 160 -3.23 12.14 10.71
N TRP A 161 -4.17 12.27 9.78
CA TRP A 161 -5.04 11.16 9.40
C TRP A 161 -4.26 10.00 8.77
N ALA A 162 -3.26 10.27 7.95
CA ALA A 162 -2.40 9.24 7.38
C ALA A 162 -1.61 8.49 8.49
N ALA A 163 -1.12 9.22 9.48
CA ALA A 163 -0.47 8.61 10.64
C ALA A 163 -1.42 7.73 11.45
N ILE A 164 -2.69 8.16 11.64
CA ILE A 164 -3.73 7.36 12.31
C ILE A 164 -4.06 6.09 11.51
N VAL A 165 -4.26 6.21 10.19
CA VAL A 165 -4.52 5.05 9.32
C VAL A 165 -3.35 4.08 9.36
N TYR A 166 -2.12 4.57 9.32
CA TYR A 166 -0.94 3.73 9.42
C TYR A 166 -0.81 3.08 10.80
N ALA A 167 -1.04 3.81 11.90
CA ALA A 167 -1.04 3.26 13.25
C ALA A 167 -2.08 2.14 13.42
N TYR A 168 -3.29 2.34 12.89
CA TYR A 168 -4.32 1.31 12.89
C TYR A 168 -3.89 0.07 12.09
N THR A 169 -3.25 0.28 10.94
CA THR A 169 -2.69 -0.82 10.13
C THR A 169 -1.60 -1.57 10.89
N CYS A 170 -0.69 -0.86 11.58
CA CYS A 170 0.33 -1.48 12.43
C CYS A 170 -0.29 -2.30 13.57
N TYR A 171 -1.32 -1.75 14.22
CA TYR A 171 -2.05 -2.47 15.26
C TYR A 171 -2.70 -3.75 14.73
N GLY A 172 -3.42 -3.67 13.62
CA GLY A 172 -4.05 -4.84 12.99
C GLY A 172 -3.03 -5.86 12.52
N PHE A 173 -1.92 -5.42 11.92
CA PHE A 173 -0.82 -6.28 11.54
C PHE A 173 -0.23 -7.02 12.74
N PHE A 174 0.07 -6.30 13.82
CA PHE A 174 0.66 -6.90 15.02
C PHE A 174 -0.30 -7.87 15.74
N THR A 175 -1.57 -7.52 15.85
CA THR A 175 -2.55 -8.34 16.58
C THR A 175 -3.04 -9.55 15.77
N VAL A 176 -3.22 -9.41 14.47
CA VAL A 176 -3.87 -10.42 13.63
C VAL A 176 -2.87 -11.19 12.77
N SER A 177 -1.90 -10.49 12.16
CA SER A 177 -0.96 -11.09 11.19
C SER A 177 0.26 -11.70 11.86
N TRP A 178 0.68 -11.17 13.01
CA TRP A 178 1.92 -11.55 13.69
C TRP A 178 2.01 -13.04 14.00
N GLN A 179 0.91 -13.62 14.48
CA GLN A 179 0.86 -15.05 14.82
C GLN A 179 1.14 -15.97 13.62
N MET A 180 0.80 -15.53 12.41
CA MET A 180 1.12 -16.27 11.19
C MET A 180 2.58 -16.12 10.83
N LEU A 181 3.16 -14.93 11.04
CA LEU A 181 4.57 -14.64 10.78
C LEU A 181 5.53 -15.39 11.70
N GLU A 182 5.22 -15.52 12.98
CA GLU A 182 6.04 -16.28 13.95
C GLU A 182 6.22 -17.75 13.56
N LYS A 183 5.25 -18.32 12.87
CA LYS A 183 5.28 -19.70 12.39
C LYS A 183 6.00 -19.86 11.05
N ALA A 184 6.23 -18.76 10.34
CA ALA A 184 6.84 -18.75 9.03
C ALA A 184 8.37 -18.80 9.14
N ARG A 185 9.01 -19.70 8.38
CA ARG A 185 10.47 -19.86 8.35
C ARG A 185 11.18 -18.89 7.39
N GLY A 186 10.46 -17.97 6.78
CA GLY A 186 11.01 -16.96 5.89
C GLY A 186 9.88 -16.17 5.22
N TYR A 187 10.18 -14.97 4.78
CA TYR A 187 9.22 -14.13 4.07
C TYR A 187 9.84 -13.58 2.79
N ARG A 188 9.00 -13.35 1.79
CA ARG A 188 9.41 -12.74 0.54
C ARG A 188 9.16 -11.24 0.61
N GLU A 189 10.24 -10.50 0.50
CA GLU A 189 10.20 -9.06 0.47
C GLU A 189 9.68 -8.53 -0.86
N SER A 190 9.04 -7.38 -0.78
CA SER A 190 8.79 -6.54 -1.92
C SER A 190 10.05 -5.78 -2.31
N PRO A 191 10.39 -5.63 -3.61
CA PRO A 191 11.47 -4.75 -4.05
C PRO A 191 11.33 -3.30 -3.56
N MET A 192 10.11 -2.84 -3.30
CA MET A 192 9.87 -1.50 -2.76
C MET A 192 10.21 -1.38 -1.26
N LEU A 193 10.45 -2.48 -0.56
CA LEU A 193 11.07 -2.48 0.77
C LEU A 193 12.54 -2.02 0.75
N GLY A 194 13.01 -1.43 -0.33
CA GLY A 194 14.28 -0.72 -0.45
C GLY A 194 14.49 0.41 0.56
N LEU A 195 13.52 0.66 1.42
CA LEU A 195 13.68 1.45 2.65
C LEU A 195 14.39 0.69 3.76
N MET A 196 14.75 -0.59 3.56
CA MET A 196 15.49 -1.40 4.52
C MET A 196 16.95 -1.63 4.10
N PRO A 197 17.79 -0.59 4.01
CA PRO A 197 19.19 -0.76 3.62
C PRO A 197 19.97 -1.66 4.59
N TRP A 198 19.54 -1.78 5.84
CA TRP A 198 20.17 -2.63 6.86
C TRP A 198 19.95 -4.15 6.65
N ARG A 199 19.07 -4.54 5.73
CA ARG A 199 18.89 -5.96 5.37
C ARG A 199 19.72 -6.41 4.18
N ILE A 200 20.50 -5.52 3.59
CA ILE A 200 21.44 -5.86 2.51
C ILE A 200 22.51 -6.77 3.08
N GLY A 201 22.69 -7.96 2.50
CA GLY A 201 23.67 -8.93 2.94
C GLY A 201 23.25 -9.81 4.11
N GLU A 202 22.04 -9.62 4.66
CA GLU A 202 21.47 -10.58 5.60
C GLU A 202 20.83 -11.77 4.88
N ASP A 203 20.88 -12.94 5.53
CA ASP A 203 20.22 -14.13 5.03
C ASP A 203 18.70 -13.88 4.95
N TYR A 204 18.16 -13.86 3.71
CA TYR A 204 16.74 -13.68 3.43
C TYR A 204 15.84 -14.79 4.01
N ALA A 205 16.45 -15.83 4.57
CA ALA A 205 15.75 -16.89 5.29
C ALA A 205 15.39 -16.51 6.73
N LYS A 206 15.90 -15.37 7.24
CA LYS A 206 15.57 -14.93 8.60
C LYS A 206 14.12 -14.53 8.73
N PRO A 207 13.44 -14.92 9.80
CA PRO A 207 12.07 -14.53 10.06
C PRO A 207 11.97 -13.01 10.27
N PHE A 208 10.82 -12.44 9.97
CA PHE A 208 10.51 -11.06 10.30
C PHE A 208 10.42 -10.90 11.82
N THR A 209 11.28 -10.07 12.39
CA THR A 209 11.41 -9.92 13.84
C THR A 209 10.66 -8.70 14.37
N VAL A 210 10.36 -8.69 15.67
CA VAL A 210 9.79 -7.51 16.35
C VAL A 210 10.68 -6.28 16.16
N GLU A 211 11.99 -6.46 16.17
CA GLU A 211 12.94 -5.39 15.91
C GLU A 211 12.76 -4.79 14.49
N SER A 212 12.67 -5.66 13.48
CA SER A 212 12.38 -5.22 12.09
C SER A 212 11.06 -4.45 12.01
N PHE A 213 10.02 -4.91 12.69
CA PHE A 213 8.73 -4.22 12.75
C PHE A 213 8.87 -2.84 13.38
N ILE A 214 9.53 -2.72 14.53
CA ILE A 214 9.73 -1.45 15.23
C ILE A 214 10.51 -0.47 14.35
N ILE A 215 11.61 -0.91 13.76
CA ILE A 215 12.45 -0.05 12.91
C ILE A 215 11.67 0.47 11.72
N MET A 216 11.01 -0.42 10.95
CA MET A 216 10.24 -0.04 9.77
C MET A 216 9.10 0.91 10.11
N THR A 217 8.37 0.60 11.16
CA THR A 217 7.25 1.43 11.62
C THR A 217 7.75 2.81 12.06
N SER A 218 8.89 2.88 12.77
CA SER A 218 9.51 4.13 13.19
C SER A 218 9.98 4.99 12.02
N VAL A 219 10.53 4.38 10.97
CA VAL A 219 10.92 5.10 9.74
C VAL A 219 9.71 5.77 9.11
N VAL A 220 8.59 5.05 8.96
CA VAL A 220 7.37 5.62 8.38
C VAL A 220 6.83 6.79 9.21
N PHE A 221 6.75 6.64 10.54
CA PHE A 221 6.31 7.74 11.40
C PHE A 221 7.26 8.94 11.34
N THR A 222 8.57 8.70 11.25
CA THR A 222 9.56 9.77 11.07
C THR A 222 9.36 10.51 9.75
N VAL A 223 9.11 9.81 8.67
CA VAL A 223 8.81 10.42 7.37
C VAL A 223 7.52 11.24 7.42
N LEU A 224 6.44 10.70 8.00
CA LEU A 224 5.18 11.43 8.16
C LEU A 224 5.36 12.67 9.08
N ALA A 225 6.12 12.56 10.16
CA ALA A 225 6.46 13.69 11.02
C ALA A 225 7.27 14.76 10.27
N ALA A 226 8.25 14.35 9.45
CA ALA A 226 8.99 15.27 8.59
C ALA A 226 8.06 16.01 7.64
N PHE A 227 7.11 15.32 6.98
CA PHE A 227 6.11 15.97 6.15
C PHE A 227 5.27 16.99 6.93
N ALA A 228 4.85 16.66 8.16
CA ALA A 228 4.09 17.57 9.00
C ALA A 228 4.91 18.82 9.37
N VAL A 229 6.17 18.65 9.81
CA VAL A 229 7.08 19.75 10.13
C VAL A 229 7.31 20.64 8.92
N PHE A 230 7.61 20.05 7.74
CA PHE A 230 7.77 20.85 6.51
C PHE A 230 6.51 21.63 6.16
N THR A 231 5.33 21.04 6.32
CA THR A 231 4.05 21.72 6.07
C THR A 231 3.82 22.88 7.04
N LEU A 232 4.23 22.76 8.30
CA LEU A 232 4.12 23.82 9.31
C LEU A 232 5.16 24.94 9.09
N CYS A 233 6.42 24.57 8.86
CA CYS A 233 7.52 25.55 8.78
C CYS A 233 7.49 26.35 7.47
N THR A 234 6.93 25.81 6.41
CA THR A 234 7.03 26.38 5.06
C THR A 234 5.68 26.71 4.47
N ARG A 235 4.96 27.67 5.12
CA ARG A 235 3.65 28.14 4.63
C ARG A 235 3.67 28.61 3.17
N LYS A 236 4.80 29.17 2.70
CA LYS A 236 4.94 29.73 1.36
C LYS A 236 5.44 28.71 0.33
N HIS A 237 6.35 27.81 0.70
CA HIS A 237 7.00 26.83 -0.19
C HIS A 237 6.76 25.38 0.25
N GLY A 238 5.74 25.13 1.08
CA GLY A 238 5.49 23.81 1.62
C GLY A 238 5.18 22.76 0.55
N LYS A 239 4.50 23.16 -0.55
CA LYS A 239 4.16 22.25 -1.63
C LYS A 239 5.42 21.75 -2.36
N GLU A 240 6.30 22.66 -2.71
CA GLU A 240 7.54 22.38 -3.44
C GLU A 240 8.46 21.49 -2.62
N LEU A 241 8.61 21.79 -1.32
CA LEU A 241 9.45 21.00 -0.43
C LEU A 241 8.92 19.60 -0.18
N ILE A 242 7.62 19.45 0.07
CA ILE A 242 7.02 18.13 0.29
C ILE A 242 7.05 17.32 -1.03
N SER A 243 6.80 17.96 -2.17
CA SER A 243 6.94 17.31 -3.47
C SER A 243 8.38 16.87 -3.72
N GLY A 244 9.35 17.73 -3.41
CA GLY A 244 10.77 17.39 -3.48
C GLY A 244 11.12 16.19 -2.59
N LEU A 245 10.62 16.16 -1.36
CA LEU A 245 10.85 15.02 -0.46
C LEU A 245 10.22 13.72 -0.99
N CYS A 246 8.98 13.77 -1.52
CA CYS A 246 8.37 12.62 -2.17
C CYS A 246 9.19 12.14 -3.38
N CYS A 247 9.66 13.06 -4.22
CA CYS A 247 10.52 12.72 -5.36
C CYS A 247 11.85 12.10 -4.90
N CYS A 248 12.49 12.65 -3.86
CA CYS A 248 13.72 12.09 -3.30
C CYS A 248 13.51 10.69 -2.75
N LEU A 249 12.41 10.45 -2.01
CA LEU A 249 12.09 9.11 -1.50
C LEU A 249 11.82 8.13 -2.64
N PHE A 250 11.09 8.55 -3.66
CA PHE A 250 10.84 7.72 -4.83
C PHE A 250 12.11 7.39 -5.59
N LEU A 251 12.96 8.40 -5.85
CA LEU A 251 14.26 8.20 -6.49
C LEU A 251 15.15 7.29 -5.66
N TYR A 252 15.22 7.51 -4.34
CA TYR A 252 15.99 6.66 -3.44
C TYR A 252 15.53 5.20 -3.53
N THR A 253 14.21 4.93 -3.41
CA THR A 253 13.69 3.56 -3.49
C THR A 253 13.97 2.93 -4.86
N THR A 254 13.85 3.69 -5.95
CA THR A 254 14.11 3.21 -7.32
C THR A 254 15.59 2.90 -7.53
N VAL A 255 16.48 3.81 -7.12
CA VAL A 255 17.95 3.62 -7.22
C VAL A 255 18.38 2.46 -6.34
N PHE A 256 17.87 2.39 -5.10
CA PHE A 256 18.18 1.30 -4.20
C PHE A 256 17.71 -0.05 -4.76
N ALA A 257 16.46 -0.13 -5.27
CA ALA A 257 15.95 -1.34 -5.88
C ALA A 257 16.79 -1.76 -7.10
N GLY A 258 17.14 -0.81 -7.98
CA GLY A 258 17.89 -1.08 -9.21
C GLY A 258 19.38 -1.37 -8.99
N ALA A 259 20.04 -0.61 -8.13
CA ALA A 259 21.50 -0.67 -7.99
C ALA A 259 21.96 -1.64 -6.89
N VAL A 260 21.13 -1.94 -5.91
CA VAL A 260 21.53 -2.75 -4.76
C VAL A 260 20.70 -4.01 -4.65
N TYR A 261 19.37 -3.88 -4.56
CA TYR A 261 18.49 -5.02 -4.30
C TYR A 261 18.46 -6.02 -5.46
N LEU A 262 18.28 -5.57 -6.69
CA LEU A 262 18.19 -6.46 -7.85
C LEU A 262 19.51 -7.20 -8.14
N PRO A 263 20.70 -6.55 -8.12
CA PRO A 263 21.97 -7.25 -8.28
C PRO A 263 22.23 -8.29 -7.19
N ALA A 264 22.02 -7.93 -5.91
CA ALA A 264 22.18 -8.86 -4.80
C ALA A 264 21.25 -10.08 -4.93
N ARG A 265 20.03 -9.86 -5.42
CA ARG A 265 19.06 -10.92 -5.66
C ARG A 265 19.44 -11.81 -6.84
N ALA A 266 20.00 -11.22 -7.89
CA ALA A 266 20.48 -11.95 -9.06
C ALA A 266 21.66 -12.87 -8.68
N GLU A 267 22.62 -12.38 -7.91
CA GLU A 267 23.74 -13.17 -7.41
C GLU A 267 23.26 -14.36 -6.54
N GLU A 268 22.31 -14.14 -5.63
CA GLU A 268 21.72 -15.23 -4.83
C GLU A 268 21.05 -16.30 -5.70
N THR A 269 20.41 -15.88 -6.79
CA THR A 269 19.72 -16.80 -7.70
C THR A 269 20.71 -17.60 -8.53
N LEU A 270 21.81 -16.98 -8.95
CA LEU A 270 22.88 -17.62 -9.72
C LEU A 270 23.75 -18.55 -8.84
N ALA A 271 23.91 -18.22 -7.56
CA ALA A 271 24.68 -19.02 -6.62
C ALA A 271 23.97 -20.32 -6.17
N LYS A 272 22.68 -20.47 -6.45
CA LYS A 272 21.95 -21.71 -6.16
C LYS A 272 22.30 -22.77 -7.20
N PRO A 273 22.90 -23.92 -6.81
CA PRO A 273 23.15 -25.01 -7.72
C PRO A 273 21.81 -25.43 -8.35
N GLU A 274 21.81 -25.70 -9.67
CA GLU A 274 20.66 -26.27 -10.33
C GLU A 274 20.27 -27.56 -9.59
N PRO A 275 18.98 -27.77 -9.31
CA PRO A 275 18.55 -29.03 -8.73
C PRO A 275 18.88 -30.15 -9.73
N ALA A 276 19.76 -31.07 -9.31
CA ALA A 276 20.16 -32.24 -10.06
C ALA A 276 18.94 -33.14 -10.39
#